data_91ae21f1129141881d35d7f323eb3875
#
_entry.id   91ae21f1129141881d35d7f323eb3875
#
_cell.length_a   1.000
_cell.length_b   1.000
_cell.length_c   1.000
_cell.angle_alpha   90.00
_cell.angle_beta   90.00
_cell.angle_gamma   90.00
#
_symmetry.space_group_name_H-M   'P 1'
#
loop_
_entity.id
_entity.type
_entity.pdbx_description
1 polymer ?
#
loop_
_entity_poly.entity_id
_entity_poly.type
_entity_poly.pdbx_seq_one_letter_code
_entity_poly.pdbx_strand_id
1 'polypeptide(L)'
;MLGSSLHDTRLLSVLSACFALALVYKVVSTLVVKKLRAVLTAVDDLPKLGLPRTGGKIRGTAVICGGSIAGLFSARVCADHFEKVIIVEPEAWLATAEGQVDRHRERTEENTPVQKRSRVYQYTSVHMYQAFATLALRKWFSEYDTEVLKMGGRFGLSDWMLHMSGIPVAAPTHLYHGGALPDSVLQSRPTFETTLRRLVMTTCKNVHQITGTVTGLVQQDSGRIDEVRMRTPDGQESTLSATLVIDCTGPALGGLRWLHDLSSLNKDIEMSEQLESLKMTYNPKMAYNQFIFDVPSHLIAKLRALGFPDDFNTVTCAYVNFPDSWQDSRQLIIGRKENNILEIGCGGWDILEEMECVADMKASISKIISNRPIPNWIHLMLDLFEAEEVPFTCKLSRCPPSVYIQYNRAQGLPSNFIALGDSVLQINPIRGQGCTKSCVEAVSLNALLSQCVPFTNGTHCSLPADFARNFFAVQASRTGSLWALYKSEDYGWKTTTPAKGDDLASTYAWNRAFGINLNQLVRTDPEVAAVWWHVINWLAPSTDFFSPFILRKMLWMKVKQLFTM
;
A
#
# COMPACT_ATOMS: atom_id res chain seq x y z
N MET A 1 -67.61 -25.30 2.22
CA MET A 1 -66.31 -25.61 2.79
C MET A 1 -65.17 -25.95 1.77
N LEU A 2 -65.39 -25.78 0.44
CA LEU A 2 -64.34 -26.12 -0.58
C LEU A 2 -63.54 -24.88 -1.08
N GLY A 3 -63.89 -23.66 -0.67
CA GLY A 3 -63.20 -22.45 -1.12
C GLY A 3 -61.95 -22.07 -0.33
N SER A 4 -61.83 -22.47 0.93
CA SER A 4 -60.70 -22.14 1.83
C SER A 4 -59.44 -22.98 1.53
N SER A 5 -59.57 -24.23 1.12
CA SER A 5 -58.45 -25.13 0.87
C SER A 5 -57.64 -24.78 -0.40
N LEU A 6 -58.29 -24.21 -1.41
CA LEU A 6 -57.64 -23.78 -2.66
C LEU A 6 -56.83 -22.47 -2.50
N HIS A 7 -57.24 -21.57 -1.60
CA HIS A 7 -56.50 -20.38 -1.24
C HIS A 7 -55.26 -20.73 -0.44
N ASP A 8 -55.34 -21.67 0.50
CA ASP A 8 -54.24 -22.11 1.35
C ASP A 8 -53.15 -22.82 0.54
N THR A 9 -53.52 -23.67 -0.42
CA THR A 9 -52.55 -24.34 -1.31
C THR A 9 -51.83 -23.37 -2.25
N ARG A 10 -52.51 -22.35 -2.78
CA ARG A 10 -51.88 -21.29 -3.58
C ARG A 10 -50.94 -20.43 -2.76
N LEU A 11 -51.32 -20.05 -1.55
CA LEU A 11 -50.46 -19.30 -0.64
C LEU A 11 -49.22 -20.07 -0.27
N LEU A 12 -49.32 -21.37 0.08
CA LEU A 12 -48.22 -22.27 0.33
C LEU A 12 -47.28 -22.42 -0.86
N SER A 13 -47.83 -22.53 -2.09
CA SER A 13 -47.04 -22.61 -3.32
C SER A 13 -46.25 -21.31 -3.58
N VAL A 14 -46.84 -20.14 -3.37
CA VAL A 14 -46.18 -18.84 -3.50
C VAL A 14 -45.10 -18.70 -2.45
N LEU A 15 -45.36 -19.02 -1.18
CA LEU A 15 -44.37 -18.97 -0.10
C LEU A 15 -43.18 -19.92 -0.38
N SER A 16 -43.46 -21.15 -0.85
CA SER A 16 -42.44 -22.11 -1.22
C SER A 16 -41.59 -21.62 -2.40
N ALA A 17 -42.20 -21.00 -3.41
CA ALA A 17 -41.47 -20.38 -4.52
C ALA A 17 -40.61 -19.20 -4.08
N CYS A 18 -41.13 -18.33 -3.22
CA CYS A 18 -40.36 -17.21 -2.63
C CYS A 18 -39.19 -17.71 -1.80
N PHE A 19 -39.41 -18.75 -0.99
CA PHE A 19 -38.32 -19.37 -0.20
C PHE A 19 -37.25 -20.00 -1.09
N ALA A 20 -37.64 -20.73 -2.13
CA ALA A 20 -36.73 -21.31 -3.11
C ALA A 20 -35.92 -20.22 -3.83
N LEU A 21 -36.54 -19.14 -4.28
CA LEU A 21 -35.88 -18.00 -4.91
C LEU A 21 -34.90 -17.31 -3.93
N ALA A 22 -35.28 -17.12 -2.68
CA ALA A 22 -34.44 -16.54 -1.65
C ALA A 22 -33.21 -17.44 -1.37
N LEU A 23 -33.38 -18.76 -1.35
CA LEU A 23 -32.29 -19.73 -1.17
C LEU A 23 -31.34 -19.70 -2.37
N VAL A 24 -31.87 -19.74 -3.60
CA VAL A 24 -31.07 -19.64 -4.82
C VAL A 24 -30.30 -18.33 -4.84
N TYR A 25 -30.95 -17.21 -4.53
CA TYR A 25 -30.29 -15.91 -4.43
C TYR A 25 -29.14 -15.93 -3.40
N LYS A 26 -29.39 -16.50 -2.21
CA LYS A 26 -28.38 -16.61 -1.16
C LYS A 26 -27.19 -17.47 -1.60
N VAL A 27 -27.41 -18.60 -2.24
CA VAL A 27 -26.34 -19.47 -2.75
C VAL A 27 -25.54 -18.76 -3.85
N VAL A 28 -26.22 -18.21 -4.85
CA VAL A 28 -25.57 -17.51 -5.96
C VAL A 28 -24.78 -16.30 -5.46
N SER A 29 -25.37 -15.47 -4.61
CA SER A 29 -24.67 -14.31 -4.04
C SER A 29 -23.44 -14.72 -3.23
N THR A 30 -23.53 -15.79 -2.44
CA THR A 30 -22.37 -16.30 -1.67
C THR A 30 -21.26 -16.78 -2.62
N LEU A 31 -21.58 -17.50 -3.69
CA LEU A 31 -20.59 -17.96 -4.67
C LEU A 31 -19.94 -16.77 -5.41
N VAL A 32 -20.75 -15.78 -5.81
CA VAL A 32 -20.25 -14.56 -6.47
C VAL A 32 -19.31 -13.79 -5.55
N VAL A 33 -19.72 -13.55 -4.29
CA VAL A 33 -18.88 -12.85 -3.30
C VAL A 33 -17.57 -13.61 -3.08
N LYS A 34 -17.62 -14.93 -2.91
CA LYS A 34 -16.43 -15.77 -2.76
C LYS A 34 -15.50 -15.66 -3.98
N LYS A 35 -16.05 -15.69 -5.19
CA LYS A 35 -15.27 -15.56 -6.42
C LYS A 35 -14.67 -14.15 -6.56
N LEU A 36 -15.44 -13.09 -6.27
CA LEU A 36 -14.96 -11.72 -6.31
C LEU A 36 -13.82 -11.53 -5.31
N ARG A 37 -13.96 -12.02 -4.08
CA ARG A 37 -12.89 -11.98 -3.07
C ARG A 37 -11.61 -12.66 -3.57
N ALA A 38 -11.71 -13.87 -4.11
CA ALA A 38 -10.55 -14.62 -4.61
C ALA A 38 -9.83 -13.92 -5.78
N VAL A 39 -10.58 -13.23 -6.67
CA VAL A 39 -10.01 -12.53 -7.83
C VAL A 39 -9.48 -11.14 -7.45
N LEU A 40 -10.23 -10.38 -6.64
CA LEU A 40 -9.97 -8.96 -6.36
C LEU A 40 -9.14 -8.72 -5.09
N THR A 41 -8.86 -9.77 -4.32
CA THR A 41 -8.00 -9.67 -3.12
C THR A 41 -6.92 -10.75 -3.13
N ALA A 42 -5.93 -10.60 -2.27
CA ALA A 42 -4.89 -11.60 -2.04
C ALA A 42 -5.08 -12.38 -0.72
N VAL A 43 -6.24 -12.22 -0.05
CA VAL A 43 -6.50 -12.80 1.28
C VAL A 43 -6.46 -14.32 1.24
N ASP A 44 -7.04 -14.94 0.21
CA ASP A 44 -7.11 -16.40 0.07
C ASP A 44 -5.75 -17.02 -0.31
N ASP A 45 -4.75 -16.20 -0.65
CA ASP A 45 -3.38 -16.62 -0.94
C ASP A 45 -2.46 -16.56 0.29
N LEU A 46 -2.84 -15.85 1.36
CA LEU A 46 -2.04 -15.75 2.60
C LEU A 46 -1.64 -17.11 3.19
N PRO A 47 -2.50 -18.15 3.25
CA PRO A 47 -2.11 -19.44 3.79
C PRO A 47 -1.02 -20.19 3.00
N LYS A 48 -0.75 -19.77 1.75
CA LYS A 48 0.23 -20.38 0.86
C LYS A 48 1.62 -19.75 0.98
N LEU A 49 1.76 -18.68 1.76
CA LEU A 49 3.02 -17.96 1.92
C LEU A 49 4.00 -18.74 2.80
N GLY A 50 5.29 -18.67 2.45
CA GLY A 50 6.36 -19.34 3.18
C GLY A 50 6.38 -20.87 2.99
N LEU A 51 5.52 -21.42 2.13
CA LEU A 51 5.53 -22.83 1.81
C LEU A 51 6.51 -23.15 0.67
N PRO A 52 7.27 -24.25 0.77
CA PRO A 52 8.16 -24.67 -0.32
C PRO A 52 7.36 -24.93 -1.59
N ARG A 53 7.97 -24.60 -2.73
CA ARG A 53 7.38 -24.88 -4.03
C ARG A 53 7.24 -26.39 -4.26
N THR A 54 6.06 -26.83 -4.69
CA THR A 54 5.84 -28.20 -5.17
C THR A 54 6.62 -28.43 -6.47
N GLY A 55 7.39 -29.53 -6.56
CA GLY A 55 8.21 -29.84 -7.73
C GLY A 55 9.60 -29.19 -7.75
N GLY A 56 10.06 -28.63 -6.62
CA GLY A 56 11.39 -28.05 -6.49
C GLY A 56 11.50 -26.61 -7.02
N LYS A 57 12.66 -26.00 -6.84
CA LYS A 57 12.93 -24.62 -7.28
C LYS A 57 13.08 -24.52 -8.79
N ILE A 58 12.68 -23.38 -9.34
CA ILE A 58 12.89 -23.02 -10.75
C ILE A 58 14.39 -22.80 -10.94
N ARG A 59 14.99 -23.47 -11.91
CA ARG A 59 16.40 -23.30 -12.26
C ARG A 59 16.66 -21.90 -12.79
N GLY A 60 17.83 -21.36 -12.43
CA GLY A 60 18.28 -20.04 -12.87
C GLY A 60 17.99 -18.94 -11.87
N THR A 61 18.01 -17.72 -12.35
CA THR A 61 18.08 -16.52 -11.51
C THR A 61 16.84 -15.63 -11.67
N ALA A 62 16.24 -15.23 -10.56
CA ALA A 62 15.35 -14.07 -10.51
C ALA A 62 16.19 -12.82 -10.22
N VAL A 63 16.17 -11.86 -11.15
CA VAL A 63 16.88 -10.57 -11.00
C VAL A 63 15.86 -9.49 -10.61
N ILE A 64 16.09 -8.86 -9.46
CA ILE A 64 15.24 -7.82 -8.89
C ILE A 64 15.96 -6.50 -8.99
N CYS A 65 15.38 -5.56 -9.73
CA CYS A 65 15.96 -4.26 -10.00
C CYS A 65 15.45 -3.22 -8.98
N GLY A 66 16.19 -3.03 -7.90
CA GLY A 66 15.86 -2.17 -6.76
C GLY A 66 15.64 -2.93 -5.46
N GLY A 67 16.31 -2.52 -4.40
CA GLY A 67 16.36 -3.21 -3.09
C GLY A 67 15.59 -2.48 -1.98
N SER A 68 14.51 -1.76 -2.31
CA SER A 68 13.59 -1.16 -1.34
C SER A 68 12.45 -2.12 -1.00
N ILE A 69 11.35 -1.67 -0.39
CA ILE A 69 10.26 -2.51 0.12
C ILE A 69 9.71 -3.47 -0.95
N ALA A 70 9.38 -2.98 -2.14
CA ALA A 70 8.85 -3.84 -3.21
C ALA A 70 9.88 -4.91 -3.63
N GLY A 71 11.16 -4.52 -3.73
CA GLY A 71 12.24 -5.45 -4.04
C GLY A 71 12.48 -6.50 -2.94
N LEU A 72 12.41 -6.11 -1.68
CA LEU A 72 12.56 -7.03 -0.55
C LEU A 72 11.39 -8.04 -0.46
N PHE A 73 10.15 -7.60 -0.70
CA PHE A 73 9.01 -8.51 -0.80
C PHE A 73 9.17 -9.48 -1.97
N SER A 74 9.58 -8.96 -3.14
CA SER A 74 9.84 -9.79 -4.33
C SER A 74 10.96 -10.80 -4.07
N ALA A 75 12.03 -10.39 -3.39
CA ALA A 75 13.15 -11.26 -3.03
C ALA A 75 12.70 -12.39 -2.10
N ARG A 76 11.87 -12.07 -1.08
CA ARG A 76 11.32 -13.09 -0.18
C ARG A 76 10.49 -14.13 -0.94
N VAL A 77 9.61 -13.66 -1.83
CA VAL A 77 8.80 -14.56 -2.67
C VAL A 77 9.70 -15.41 -3.57
N CYS A 78 10.58 -14.76 -4.33
CA CYS A 78 11.46 -15.47 -5.26
C CYS A 78 12.40 -16.47 -4.56
N ALA A 79 12.75 -16.22 -3.30
CA ALA A 79 13.56 -17.15 -2.51
C ALA A 79 12.92 -18.54 -2.34
N ASP A 80 11.60 -18.62 -2.28
CA ASP A 80 10.86 -19.88 -2.20
C ASP A 80 10.80 -20.61 -3.55
N HIS A 81 10.89 -19.85 -4.65
CA HIS A 81 10.61 -20.38 -6.00
C HIS A 81 11.83 -20.59 -6.89
N PHE A 82 12.92 -19.82 -6.72
CA PHE A 82 14.10 -19.87 -7.59
C PHE A 82 15.32 -20.44 -6.89
N GLU A 83 16.23 -21.04 -7.66
CA GLU A 83 17.52 -21.49 -7.15
C GLU A 83 18.38 -20.31 -6.68
N LYS A 84 18.35 -19.20 -7.43
CA LYS A 84 19.12 -18.00 -7.14
C LYS A 84 18.28 -16.76 -7.30
N VAL A 85 18.44 -15.79 -6.39
CA VAL A 85 17.82 -14.47 -6.42
C VAL A 85 18.90 -13.40 -6.27
N ILE A 86 18.88 -12.42 -7.16
CA ILE A 86 19.84 -11.30 -7.12
C ILE A 86 19.04 -10.00 -7.00
N ILE A 87 19.31 -9.22 -5.96
CA ILE A 87 18.86 -7.84 -5.83
C ILE A 87 19.96 -6.92 -6.35
N VAL A 88 19.67 -6.11 -7.36
CA VAL A 88 20.58 -5.04 -7.82
C VAL A 88 20.13 -3.73 -7.20
N GLU A 89 20.96 -3.17 -6.30
CA GLU A 89 20.65 -1.94 -5.55
C GLU A 89 21.81 -0.95 -5.69
N PRO A 90 21.57 0.30 -6.14
CA PRO A 90 22.65 1.26 -6.36
C PRO A 90 23.26 1.83 -5.09
N GLU A 91 22.59 1.82 -3.96
CA GLU A 91 23.12 2.35 -2.70
C GLU A 91 23.97 1.31 -1.97
N ALA A 92 25.30 1.41 -2.14
CA ALA A 92 26.29 0.43 -1.70
C ALA A 92 26.22 0.09 -0.20
N TRP A 93 25.96 1.08 0.66
CA TRP A 93 25.90 0.88 2.11
C TRP A 93 24.79 -0.10 2.55
N LEU A 94 23.75 -0.29 1.74
CA LEU A 94 22.70 -1.26 2.02
C LEU A 94 23.14 -2.72 1.90
N ALA A 95 24.24 -2.99 1.20
CA ALA A 95 24.84 -4.31 1.11
C ALA A 95 25.81 -4.61 2.26
N THR A 96 26.13 -3.62 3.10
CA THR A 96 27.05 -3.74 4.23
C THR A 96 26.30 -4.00 5.55
N ALA A 97 27.05 -4.26 6.63
CA ALA A 97 26.51 -4.38 7.97
C ALA A 97 25.71 -3.12 8.38
N GLU A 98 26.14 -1.93 7.94
CA GLU A 98 25.45 -0.67 8.20
C GLU A 98 24.00 -0.64 7.66
N GLY A 99 23.74 -1.27 6.51
CA GLY A 99 22.40 -1.41 5.95
C GLY A 99 21.45 -2.30 6.76
N GLN A 100 21.96 -2.96 7.79
CA GLN A 100 21.24 -3.87 8.68
C GLN A 100 21.17 -3.38 10.13
N VAL A 101 21.72 -2.21 10.45
CA VAL A 101 21.75 -1.66 11.82
C VAL A 101 20.49 -0.84 12.11
N ASP A 102 20.04 -0.88 13.37
CA ASP A 102 18.98 -0.02 13.87
C ASP A 102 19.50 1.42 14.03
N ARG A 103 19.10 2.27 13.13
CA ARG A 103 19.58 3.66 13.07
C ARG A 103 18.98 4.60 14.11
N HIS A 104 17.88 4.21 14.77
CA HIS A 104 17.33 5.02 15.86
C HIS A 104 18.16 4.95 17.14
N ARG A 105 18.85 3.82 17.38
CA ARG A 105 19.80 3.73 18.49
C ARG A 105 21.02 4.60 18.27
N GLU A 106 21.45 4.79 17.03
CA GLU A 106 22.63 5.58 16.67
C GLU A 106 22.36 7.10 16.69
N ARG A 107 21.10 7.55 16.73
CA ARG A 107 20.77 8.98 16.90
C ARG A 107 21.15 9.53 18.28
N THR A 108 21.31 8.67 19.27
CA THR A 108 21.72 9.02 20.64
C THR A 108 23.24 9.04 20.84
N GLU A 109 24.00 8.52 19.89
CA GLU A 109 25.46 8.64 19.88
C GLU A 109 25.86 9.85 19.03
N GLU A 110 26.36 10.90 19.70
CA GLU A 110 26.79 12.14 19.07
C GLU A 110 27.76 11.87 17.90
N ASN A 111 27.43 12.42 16.73
CA ASN A 111 28.28 12.55 15.55
C ASN A 111 28.36 11.42 14.51
N THR A 112 27.52 10.41 14.50
CA THR A 112 27.50 9.51 13.35
C THR A 112 26.48 10.00 12.30
N PRO A 113 26.89 10.40 11.08
CA PRO A 113 25.93 10.83 10.06
C PRO A 113 25.05 9.65 9.65
N VAL A 114 23.78 9.72 10.00
CA VAL A 114 22.78 8.73 9.58
C VAL A 114 22.68 8.76 8.05
N GLN A 115 23.15 7.72 7.38
CA GLN A 115 22.98 7.61 5.94
C GLN A 115 21.49 7.47 5.59
N LYS A 116 21.01 8.35 4.72
CA LYS A 116 19.63 8.34 4.24
C LYS A 116 19.59 7.75 2.85
N ARG A 117 18.48 7.07 2.52
CA ARG A 117 18.23 6.67 1.14
C ARG A 117 18.10 7.91 0.26
N SER A 118 19.06 8.14 -0.63
CA SER A 118 19.08 9.32 -1.51
C SER A 118 18.04 9.23 -2.63
N ARG A 119 17.67 8.01 -3.01
CA ARG A 119 16.76 7.72 -4.14
C ARG A 119 15.32 7.42 -3.71
N VAL A 120 15.03 7.46 -2.41
CA VAL A 120 13.68 7.23 -1.86
C VAL A 120 13.21 8.50 -1.18
N TYR A 121 12.46 9.33 -1.91
CA TYR A 121 12.00 10.64 -1.41
C TYR A 121 11.13 10.56 -0.15
N GLN A 122 10.41 9.44 0.02
CA GLN A 122 9.55 9.17 1.18
C GLN A 122 10.27 8.45 2.33
N TYR A 123 11.61 8.32 2.31
CA TYR A 123 12.33 7.49 3.28
C TYR A 123 12.10 7.91 4.74
N THR A 124 11.93 9.19 4.99
CA THR A 124 11.65 9.74 6.32
C THR A 124 10.18 10.14 6.52
N SER A 125 9.29 9.76 5.61
CA SER A 125 7.87 10.15 5.67
C SER A 125 7.06 9.25 6.59
N VAL A 126 5.94 9.78 7.12
CA VAL A 126 4.96 8.98 7.87
C VAL A 126 4.44 7.84 7.01
N HIS A 127 4.54 6.63 7.52
CA HIS A 127 4.00 5.44 6.87
C HIS A 127 3.04 4.70 7.80
N MET A 128 2.04 4.09 7.17
CA MET A 128 1.11 3.17 7.81
C MET A 128 1.17 1.84 7.07
N TYR A 129 1.06 0.75 7.82
CA TYR A 129 1.07 -0.60 7.27
C TYR A 129 -0.25 -1.26 7.66
N GLN A 130 -1.12 -1.48 6.67
CA GLN A 130 -2.42 -2.07 6.90
C GLN A 130 -2.31 -3.52 7.38
N ALA A 131 -3.33 -4.01 8.07
CA ALA A 131 -3.37 -5.35 8.67
C ALA A 131 -2.91 -6.47 7.73
N PHE A 132 -3.26 -6.40 6.46
CA PHE A 132 -2.86 -7.39 5.45
C PHE A 132 -1.33 -7.57 5.38
N ALA A 133 -0.56 -6.49 5.45
CA ALA A 133 0.91 -6.58 5.38
C ALA A 133 1.49 -7.34 6.59
N THR A 134 1.01 -7.07 7.80
CA THR A 134 1.43 -7.79 9.02
C THR A 134 1.07 -9.27 8.92
N LEU A 135 -0.14 -9.60 8.45
CA LEU A 135 -0.57 -10.98 8.26
C LEU A 135 0.32 -11.72 7.25
N ALA A 136 0.68 -11.09 6.14
CA ALA A 136 1.56 -11.68 5.14
C ALA A 136 2.99 -11.88 5.68
N LEU A 137 3.53 -10.89 6.38
CA LEU A 137 4.89 -10.94 6.94
C LEU A 137 5.05 -12.03 7.99
N ARG A 138 4.06 -12.23 8.87
CA ARG A 138 4.04 -13.34 9.82
C ARG A 138 3.97 -14.72 9.15
N LYS A 139 3.43 -14.79 7.92
CA LYS A 139 3.44 -16.04 7.13
C LYS A 139 4.77 -16.26 6.41
N TRP A 140 5.39 -15.20 5.93
CA TRP A 140 6.68 -15.29 5.24
C TRP A 140 7.85 -15.57 6.17
N PHE A 141 7.81 -15.04 7.40
CA PHE A 141 8.92 -15.11 8.34
C PHE A 141 8.42 -15.53 9.72
N SER A 142 8.85 -16.70 10.19
CA SER A 142 8.55 -17.18 11.55
C SER A 142 9.08 -16.24 12.63
N GLU A 143 10.23 -15.58 12.37
CA GLU A 143 10.92 -14.68 13.29
C GLU A 143 10.47 -13.22 13.18
N TYR A 144 9.40 -12.93 12.40
CA TYR A 144 8.99 -11.56 12.12
C TYR A 144 8.74 -10.74 13.38
N ASP A 145 7.90 -11.26 14.27
CA ASP A 145 7.53 -10.54 15.49
C ASP A 145 8.75 -10.30 16.39
N THR A 146 9.61 -11.30 16.53
CA THR A 146 10.87 -11.22 17.30
C THR A 146 11.78 -10.14 16.72
N GLU A 147 11.95 -10.09 15.39
CA GLU A 147 12.82 -9.12 14.76
C GLU A 147 12.26 -7.70 14.84
N VAL A 148 10.94 -7.52 14.69
CA VAL A 148 10.28 -6.21 14.88
C VAL A 148 10.53 -5.68 16.30
N LEU A 149 10.33 -6.52 17.32
CA LEU A 149 10.56 -6.12 18.72
C LEU A 149 12.03 -5.83 19.01
N LYS A 150 12.96 -6.61 18.43
CA LYS A 150 14.41 -6.38 18.54
C LYS A 150 14.82 -5.05 17.95
N MET A 151 14.17 -4.61 16.87
CA MET A 151 14.37 -3.31 16.23
C MET A 151 13.61 -2.17 16.95
N GLY A 152 13.13 -2.40 18.17
CA GLY A 152 12.37 -1.41 18.95
C GLY A 152 10.97 -1.13 18.44
N GLY A 153 10.54 -1.84 17.38
CA GLY A 153 9.20 -1.75 16.82
C GLY A 153 8.14 -2.37 17.74
N ARG A 154 6.88 -2.21 17.37
CA ARG A 154 5.74 -2.68 18.15
C ARG A 154 4.66 -3.22 17.23
N PHE A 155 3.70 -3.90 17.84
CA PHE A 155 2.42 -4.24 17.23
C PHE A 155 1.30 -3.55 18.00
N GLY A 156 0.25 -3.20 17.32
CA GLY A 156 -0.98 -2.69 17.91
C GLY A 156 -2.17 -3.09 17.05
N LEU A 157 -3.35 -3.11 17.64
CA LEU A 157 -4.58 -3.37 16.88
C LEU A 157 -4.70 -2.37 15.74
N SER A 158 -5.21 -2.83 14.58
CA SER A 158 -5.43 -1.95 13.41
C SER A 158 -6.58 -0.96 13.64
N ASP A 159 -6.69 -0.43 14.83
CA ASP A 159 -7.48 0.73 15.18
C ASP A 159 -6.57 1.96 15.18
N TRP A 160 -6.72 2.78 14.19
CA TRP A 160 -5.83 3.92 13.96
C TRP A 160 -6.38 5.23 14.47
N MET A 161 -7.35 5.21 15.39
CA MET A 161 -8.02 6.39 15.91
C MET A 161 -8.41 7.36 14.78
N LEU A 162 -9.08 6.81 13.80
CA LEU A 162 -9.34 7.46 12.53
C LEU A 162 -10.55 8.38 12.64
N HIS A 163 -10.40 9.60 12.13
CA HIS A 163 -11.45 10.60 12.08
C HIS A 163 -11.65 11.06 10.63
N MET A 164 -12.88 11.35 10.27
CA MET A 164 -13.23 12.06 9.05
C MET A 164 -13.85 13.40 9.42
N SER A 165 -13.15 14.49 9.12
CA SER A 165 -13.53 15.84 9.52
C SER A 165 -13.80 15.97 11.03
N GLY A 166 -12.89 15.42 11.85
CA GLY A 166 -12.98 15.39 13.30
C GLY A 166 -14.00 14.40 13.89
N ILE A 167 -14.82 13.74 13.08
CA ILE A 167 -15.77 12.71 13.53
C ILE A 167 -15.08 11.36 13.56
N PRO A 168 -15.04 10.64 14.71
CA PRO A 168 -14.40 9.35 14.82
C PRO A 168 -15.10 8.30 13.94
N VAL A 169 -14.31 7.45 13.30
CA VAL A 169 -14.77 6.30 12.52
C VAL A 169 -14.63 5.05 13.39
N ALA A 170 -15.72 4.33 13.59
CA ALA A 170 -15.72 3.13 14.43
C ALA A 170 -14.93 1.99 13.79
N ALA A 171 -13.96 1.45 14.51
CA ALA A 171 -13.32 0.20 14.14
C ALA A 171 -14.26 -0.99 14.42
N PRO A 172 -14.26 -2.07 13.60
CA PRO A 172 -15.23 -3.16 13.67
C PRO A 172 -14.90 -4.19 14.78
N THR A 173 -14.58 -3.75 15.97
CA THR A 173 -14.23 -4.63 17.11
C THR A 173 -15.31 -5.66 17.41
N HIS A 174 -16.59 -5.30 17.21
CA HIS A 174 -17.74 -6.17 17.41
C HIS A 174 -17.78 -7.41 16.48
N LEU A 175 -17.04 -7.39 15.35
CA LEU A 175 -16.94 -8.52 14.43
C LEU A 175 -15.80 -9.49 14.77
N TYR A 176 -14.98 -9.16 15.78
CA TYR A 176 -13.81 -9.95 16.16
C TYR A 176 -13.96 -10.49 17.58
N HIS A 177 -13.50 -11.72 17.77
CA HIS A 177 -13.56 -12.37 19.09
C HIS A 177 -12.80 -11.54 20.14
N GLY A 178 -13.46 -11.19 21.23
CA GLY A 178 -12.90 -10.33 22.27
C GLY A 178 -12.53 -8.92 21.81
N GLY A 179 -13.02 -8.46 20.65
CA GLY A 179 -12.66 -7.16 20.08
C GLY A 179 -11.26 -7.09 19.48
N ALA A 180 -10.55 -8.23 19.38
CA ALA A 180 -9.16 -8.31 18.95
C ALA A 180 -9.05 -8.18 17.41
N LEU A 181 -8.97 -6.95 16.91
CA LEU A 181 -8.65 -6.68 15.50
C LEU A 181 -7.30 -7.28 15.13
N PRO A 182 -7.06 -7.61 13.84
CA PRO A 182 -5.73 -7.93 13.35
C PRO A 182 -4.72 -6.82 13.68
N ASP A 183 -3.47 -7.22 13.94
CA ASP A 183 -2.41 -6.27 14.25
C ASP A 183 -1.91 -5.49 13.03
N SER A 184 -1.45 -4.28 13.29
CA SER A 184 -0.56 -3.51 12.42
C SER A 184 0.82 -3.38 13.06
N VAL A 185 1.87 -3.41 12.25
CA VAL A 185 3.24 -3.12 12.70
C VAL A 185 3.44 -1.62 12.82
N LEU A 186 4.08 -1.21 13.90
CA LEU A 186 4.34 0.18 14.25
C LEU A 186 5.86 0.44 14.22
N GLN A 187 6.33 0.76 13.04
CA GLN A 187 7.72 1.13 12.75
C GLN A 187 7.72 2.33 11.81
N SER A 188 8.73 3.18 11.92
CA SER A 188 9.02 4.17 10.90
C SER A 188 9.44 3.49 9.59
N ARG A 189 9.40 4.24 8.50
CA ARG A 189 9.79 3.71 7.18
C ARG A 189 11.24 3.18 7.15
N PRO A 190 12.24 3.88 7.71
CA PRO A 190 13.61 3.35 7.78
C PRO A 190 13.72 2.05 8.56
N THR A 191 13.11 1.98 9.74
CA THR A 191 13.18 0.79 10.61
C THR A 191 12.45 -0.39 9.98
N PHE A 192 11.29 -0.17 9.36
CA PHE A 192 10.55 -1.22 8.65
C PHE A 192 11.35 -1.80 7.47
N GLU A 193 11.97 -0.94 6.63
CA GLU A 193 12.81 -1.42 5.52
C GLU A 193 14.04 -2.18 6.02
N THR A 194 14.67 -1.71 7.11
CA THR A 194 15.82 -2.39 7.72
C THR A 194 15.41 -3.75 8.30
N THR A 195 14.25 -3.83 9.00
CA THR A 195 13.70 -5.09 9.52
C THR A 195 13.48 -6.10 8.39
N LEU A 196 12.87 -5.67 7.28
CA LEU A 196 12.64 -6.53 6.11
C LEU A 196 13.96 -7.01 5.50
N ARG A 197 14.94 -6.12 5.33
CA ARG A 197 16.26 -6.45 4.78
C ARG A 197 16.96 -7.48 5.65
N ARG A 198 16.99 -7.28 6.96
CA ARG A 198 17.55 -8.22 7.91
C ARG A 198 16.90 -9.59 7.78
N LEU A 199 15.59 -9.66 7.80
CA LEU A 199 14.83 -10.91 7.64
C LEU A 199 15.16 -11.60 6.31
N VAL A 200 15.13 -10.89 5.19
CA VAL A 200 15.46 -11.47 3.87
C VAL A 200 16.87 -11.99 3.84
N MET A 201 17.86 -11.19 4.26
CA MET A 201 19.28 -11.56 4.16
C MET A 201 19.68 -12.65 5.15
N THR A 202 19.02 -12.79 6.29
CA THR A 202 19.31 -13.84 7.28
C THR A 202 18.59 -15.15 6.99
N THR A 203 17.35 -15.10 6.51
CA THR A 203 16.53 -16.32 6.32
C THR A 203 16.62 -16.91 4.92
N CYS A 204 16.85 -16.09 3.88
CA CYS A 204 16.81 -16.51 2.48
C CYS A 204 18.25 -16.72 1.95
N LYS A 205 18.81 -17.90 2.14
CA LYS A 205 20.23 -18.20 1.82
C LYS A 205 20.59 -18.11 0.33
N ASN A 206 19.61 -18.18 -0.57
CA ASN A 206 19.75 -18.06 -2.02
C ASN A 206 19.52 -16.64 -2.55
N VAL A 207 19.30 -15.66 -1.65
CA VAL A 207 19.19 -14.24 -1.99
C VAL A 207 20.54 -13.56 -1.81
N HIS A 208 20.98 -12.85 -2.83
CA HIS A 208 22.22 -12.08 -2.83
C HIS A 208 21.92 -10.64 -3.26
N GLN A 209 22.44 -9.66 -2.55
CA GLN A 209 22.39 -8.26 -2.96
C GLN A 209 23.72 -7.85 -3.57
N ILE A 210 23.69 -7.22 -4.73
CA ILE A 210 24.86 -6.64 -5.40
C ILE A 210 24.64 -5.14 -5.59
N THR A 211 25.73 -4.40 -5.43
CA THR A 211 25.72 -2.95 -5.65
C THR A 211 25.85 -2.64 -7.13
N GLY A 212 24.90 -1.90 -7.69
CA GLY A 212 24.93 -1.49 -9.09
C GLY A 212 23.65 -0.82 -9.52
N THR A 213 23.71 -0.20 -10.68
CA THR A 213 22.55 0.43 -11.32
C THR A 213 22.21 -0.36 -12.59
N VAL A 214 20.99 -0.86 -12.68
CA VAL A 214 20.51 -1.50 -13.92
C VAL A 214 20.42 -0.44 -15.02
N THR A 215 21.05 -0.71 -16.16
CA THR A 215 21.16 0.20 -17.29
C THR A 215 20.33 -0.24 -18.49
N GLY A 216 19.91 -1.52 -18.56
CA GLY A 216 19.11 -2.02 -19.67
C GLY A 216 18.84 -3.50 -19.62
N LEU A 217 18.16 -4.00 -20.64
CA LEU A 217 17.80 -5.40 -20.84
C LEU A 217 18.44 -5.93 -22.12
N VAL A 218 18.72 -7.24 -22.17
CA VAL A 218 19.22 -7.93 -23.34
C VAL A 218 18.25 -9.04 -23.72
N GLN A 219 17.86 -9.05 -24.97
CA GLN A 219 16.99 -10.05 -25.58
C GLN A 219 17.71 -10.61 -26.81
N GLN A 220 17.98 -11.90 -26.81
CA GLN A 220 18.60 -12.59 -27.95
C GLN A 220 17.54 -13.21 -28.85
N ASP A 221 16.57 -13.93 -28.22
CA ASP A 221 15.44 -14.53 -28.91
C ASP A 221 14.16 -13.73 -28.68
N SER A 222 13.23 -13.79 -29.63
CA SER A 222 11.95 -13.10 -29.48
C SER A 222 11.14 -13.65 -28.31
N GLY A 223 10.60 -12.76 -27.48
CA GLY A 223 9.60 -13.06 -26.47
C GLY A 223 10.09 -13.18 -25.02
N ARG A 224 11.41 -13.12 -24.72
CA ARG A 224 11.92 -13.12 -23.34
C ARG A 224 13.22 -12.33 -23.18
N ILE A 225 13.49 -11.87 -21.98
CA ILE A 225 14.77 -11.26 -21.58
C ILE A 225 15.72 -12.35 -21.15
N ASP A 226 16.94 -12.35 -21.69
CA ASP A 226 17.99 -13.30 -21.35
C ASP A 226 18.94 -12.77 -20.30
N GLU A 227 19.24 -11.46 -20.34
CA GLU A 227 20.15 -10.82 -19.41
C GLU A 227 19.69 -9.41 -19.01
N VAL A 228 20.13 -9.00 -17.83
CA VAL A 228 20.00 -7.62 -17.31
C VAL A 228 21.39 -6.99 -17.35
N ARG A 229 21.52 -5.84 -18.04
CA ARG A 229 22.72 -5.01 -18.02
C ARG A 229 22.74 -4.16 -16.77
N MET A 230 23.88 -4.08 -16.12
CA MET A 230 24.09 -3.24 -14.96
C MET A 230 25.47 -2.57 -15.02
N ARG A 231 25.55 -1.42 -14.37
CA ARG A 231 26.80 -0.69 -14.15
C ARG A 231 27.15 -0.72 -12.66
N THR A 232 28.35 -1.16 -12.36
CA THR A 232 28.91 -1.18 -11.01
C THR A 232 29.32 0.23 -10.53
N PRO A 233 29.60 0.44 -9.22
CA PRO A 233 29.98 1.76 -8.72
C PRO A 233 31.25 2.34 -9.33
N ASP A 234 32.18 1.48 -9.75
CA ASP A 234 33.43 1.85 -10.45
C ASP A 234 33.25 2.12 -11.95
N GLY A 235 31.98 2.06 -12.44
CA GLY A 235 31.61 2.40 -13.81
C GLY A 235 31.71 1.25 -14.80
N GLN A 236 32.08 0.04 -14.38
CA GLN A 236 32.17 -1.12 -15.28
C GLN A 236 30.78 -1.64 -15.62
N GLU A 237 30.57 -1.98 -16.90
CA GLU A 237 29.35 -2.65 -17.38
C GLU A 237 29.49 -4.17 -17.20
N SER A 238 28.40 -4.80 -16.74
CA SER A 238 28.30 -6.26 -16.61
C SER A 238 26.88 -6.72 -16.91
N THR A 239 26.72 -8.00 -17.13
CA THR A 239 25.41 -8.63 -17.38
C THR A 239 25.11 -9.72 -16.36
N LEU A 240 23.83 -9.93 -16.11
CA LEU A 240 23.29 -10.96 -15.24
C LEU A 240 22.26 -11.77 -16.03
N SER A 241 22.50 -13.06 -16.18
CA SER A 241 21.51 -13.97 -16.77
C SER A 241 20.24 -14.01 -15.93
N ALA A 242 19.08 -13.92 -16.58
CA ALA A 242 17.79 -13.79 -15.91
C ALA A 242 16.76 -14.80 -16.44
N THR A 243 16.20 -15.59 -15.53
CA THR A 243 14.99 -16.39 -15.79
C THR A 243 13.72 -15.58 -15.53
N LEU A 244 13.78 -14.66 -14.58
CA LEU A 244 12.73 -13.67 -14.28
C LEU A 244 13.39 -12.31 -14.01
N VAL A 245 12.84 -11.23 -14.57
CA VAL A 245 13.25 -9.85 -14.29
C VAL A 245 12.10 -9.12 -13.61
N ILE A 246 12.39 -8.48 -12.48
CA ILE A 246 11.39 -7.77 -11.68
C ILE A 246 11.82 -6.31 -11.52
N ASP A 247 11.09 -5.39 -12.15
CA ASP A 247 11.30 -3.95 -11.92
C ASP A 247 10.69 -3.51 -10.59
N CYS A 248 11.55 -3.12 -9.66
CA CYS A 248 11.22 -2.51 -8.38
C CYS A 248 11.92 -1.14 -8.21
N THR A 249 12.20 -0.45 -9.32
CA THR A 249 12.91 0.84 -9.32
C THR A 249 12.03 2.02 -8.82
N GLY A 250 10.76 1.76 -8.56
CA GLY A 250 9.83 2.74 -8.02
C GLY A 250 9.62 3.93 -8.97
N PRO A 251 9.62 5.17 -8.44
CA PRO A 251 9.34 6.38 -9.24
C PRO A 251 10.30 6.61 -10.42
N ALA A 252 11.44 5.93 -10.46
CA ALA A 252 12.37 6.01 -11.58
C ALA A 252 11.84 5.34 -12.86
N LEU A 253 10.81 4.46 -12.73
CA LEU A 253 10.15 3.76 -13.84
C LEU A 253 11.17 3.09 -14.77
N GLY A 254 12.17 2.42 -14.19
CA GLY A 254 13.29 1.85 -14.94
C GLY A 254 12.85 0.87 -16.00
N GLY A 255 11.93 -0.03 -15.65
CA GLY A 255 11.44 -1.06 -16.55
C GLY A 255 10.76 -0.49 -17.80
N LEU A 256 9.94 0.56 -17.66
CA LEU A 256 9.32 1.21 -18.83
C LEU A 256 10.38 1.76 -19.78
N ARG A 257 11.40 2.42 -19.26
CA ARG A 257 12.49 2.97 -20.06
C ARG A 257 13.29 1.86 -20.75
N TRP A 258 13.65 0.80 -20.03
CA TRP A 258 14.42 -0.31 -20.60
C TRP A 258 13.65 -1.06 -21.69
N LEU A 259 12.33 -1.23 -21.53
CA LEU A 259 11.47 -1.83 -22.56
C LEU A 259 11.38 -0.93 -23.80
N HIS A 260 11.31 0.39 -23.61
CA HIS A 260 11.32 1.35 -24.70
C HIS A 260 12.67 1.32 -25.47
N ASP A 261 13.79 1.28 -24.73
CA ASP A 261 15.12 1.17 -25.34
C ASP A 261 15.26 -0.16 -26.12
N LEU A 262 14.74 -1.27 -25.56
CA LEU A 262 14.75 -2.58 -26.21
C LEU A 262 13.93 -2.59 -27.50
N SER A 263 12.72 -2.02 -27.49
CA SER A 263 11.87 -1.93 -28.68
C SER A 263 12.50 -1.05 -29.77
N SER A 264 13.16 0.04 -29.38
CA SER A 264 13.88 0.91 -30.28
C SER A 264 15.06 0.22 -30.95
N LEU A 265 15.83 -0.57 -30.20
CA LEU A 265 16.94 -1.37 -30.73
C LEU A 265 16.44 -2.44 -31.71
N ASN A 266 15.31 -3.07 -31.44
CA ASN A 266 14.69 -4.08 -32.28
C ASN A 266 13.87 -3.44 -33.44
N LYS A 267 13.82 -2.12 -33.54
CA LYS A 267 13.01 -1.36 -34.52
C LYS A 267 11.51 -1.69 -34.46
N ASP A 268 11.04 -2.06 -33.27
CA ASP A 268 9.62 -2.33 -33.00
C ASP A 268 8.91 -1.02 -32.64
N ILE A 269 8.52 -0.28 -33.66
CA ILE A 269 7.85 1.02 -33.52
C ILE A 269 6.49 0.86 -32.83
N GLU A 270 5.75 -0.20 -33.16
CA GLU A 270 4.42 -0.46 -32.58
C GLU A 270 4.50 -0.66 -31.06
N MET A 271 5.47 -1.45 -30.59
CA MET A 271 5.71 -1.62 -29.16
C MET A 271 6.11 -0.30 -28.48
N SER A 272 6.97 0.49 -29.10
CA SER A 272 7.42 1.76 -28.55
C SER A 272 6.25 2.76 -28.39
N GLU A 273 5.42 2.92 -29.41
CA GLU A 273 4.23 3.79 -29.35
C GLU A 273 3.21 3.27 -28.32
N GLN A 274 3.03 1.96 -28.24
CA GLN A 274 2.15 1.35 -27.27
C GLN A 274 2.60 1.63 -25.84
N LEU A 275 3.90 1.47 -25.52
CA LEU A 275 4.46 1.72 -24.19
C LEU A 275 4.22 3.15 -23.72
N GLU A 276 4.37 4.14 -24.60
CA GLU A 276 4.04 5.54 -24.30
C GLU A 276 2.56 5.73 -23.96
N SER A 277 1.66 5.05 -24.68
CA SER A 277 0.21 5.12 -24.47
C SER A 277 -0.26 4.48 -23.16
N LEU A 278 0.52 3.55 -22.60
CA LEU A 278 0.20 2.86 -21.34
C LEU A 278 0.42 3.71 -20.09
N LYS A 279 1.24 4.76 -20.18
CA LYS A 279 1.57 5.62 -19.07
C LYS A 279 0.52 6.71 -18.88
N MET A 280 -0.15 6.66 -17.75
CA MET A 280 -1.07 7.72 -17.33
C MET A 280 -0.44 8.51 -16.18
N THR A 281 -0.55 9.83 -16.23
CA THR A 281 0.05 10.72 -15.23
C THR A 281 -0.87 11.89 -14.92
N TYR A 282 -1.03 12.23 -13.65
CA TYR A 282 -1.63 13.48 -13.17
C TYR A 282 -0.89 13.97 -11.92
N ASN A 283 -0.98 15.26 -11.60
CA ASN A 283 -0.30 15.80 -10.43
C ASN A 283 -1.31 16.33 -9.39
N PRO A 284 -1.50 15.64 -8.24
CA PRO A 284 -2.38 16.11 -7.18
C PRO A 284 -1.81 17.31 -6.42
N LYS A 285 -0.55 17.68 -6.64
CA LYS A 285 0.19 18.71 -5.89
C LYS A 285 0.13 18.46 -4.38
N MET A 286 0.29 17.20 -3.99
CA MET A 286 0.31 16.80 -2.59
C MET A 286 1.63 17.18 -1.93
N ALA A 287 1.56 17.83 -0.78
CA ALA A 287 2.71 18.11 0.07
C ALA A 287 2.34 18.02 1.55
N TYR A 288 3.30 17.66 2.39
CA TYR A 288 3.10 17.60 3.84
C TYR A 288 4.41 17.84 4.57
N ASN A 289 4.29 18.49 5.72
CA ASN A 289 5.37 18.59 6.69
C ASN A 289 5.29 17.41 7.64
N GLN A 290 6.46 16.91 8.00
CA GLN A 290 6.60 15.83 8.95
C GLN A 290 7.55 16.23 10.05
N PHE A 291 7.09 16.06 11.28
CA PHE A 291 7.88 16.19 12.49
C PHE A 291 8.09 14.80 13.11
N ILE A 292 9.30 14.51 13.48
CA ILE A 292 9.68 13.27 14.17
C ILE A 292 10.26 13.67 15.51
N PHE A 293 9.51 13.46 16.58
CA PHE A 293 9.90 13.73 17.95
C PHE A 293 10.49 12.49 18.61
N ASP A 294 11.58 12.65 19.34
CA ASP A 294 12.10 11.65 20.26
C ASP A 294 11.62 12.01 21.67
N VAL A 295 10.52 11.36 22.09
CA VAL A 295 9.80 11.73 23.32
C VAL A 295 10.53 11.20 24.55
N PRO A 296 11.06 12.05 25.44
CA PRO A 296 11.71 11.62 26.66
C PRO A 296 10.77 10.82 27.57
N SER A 297 11.23 9.73 28.15
CA SER A 297 10.40 8.81 28.95
C SER A 297 9.71 9.51 30.14
N HIS A 298 10.33 10.55 30.73
CA HIS A 298 9.74 11.31 31.85
C HIS A 298 8.52 12.16 31.43
N LEU A 299 8.32 12.43 30.12
CA LEU A 299 7.16 13.17 29.63
C LEU A 299 5.94 12.28 29.38
N ILE A 300 6.11 10.95 29.29
CA ILE A 300 5.02 10.02 28.96
C ILE A 300 3.85 10.15 29.96
N ALA A 301 4.15 10.25 31.25
CA ALA A 301 3.13 10.44 32.26
C ALA A 301 2.41 11.80 32.14
N LYS A 302 3.15 12.86 31.77
CA LYS A 302 2.58 14.19 31.50
C LYS A 302 1.63 14.17 30.32
N LEU A 303 1.95 13.46 29.23
CA LEU A 303 1.08 13.32 28.05
C LEU A 303 -0.30 12.75 28.42
N ARG A 304 -0.34 11.72 29.26
CA ARG A 304 -1.61 11.15 29.73
C ARG A 304 -2.45 12.17 30.49
N ALA A 305 -1.82 12.96 31.34
CA ALA A 305 -2.50 14.01 32.11
C ALA A 305 -3.09 15.12 31.22
N LEU A 306 -2.53 15.34 30.02
CA LEU A 306 -3.04 16.29 29.04
C LEU A 306 -4.20 15.73 28.18
N GLY A 307 -4.58 14.44 28.35
CA GLY A 307 -5.65 13.80 27.60
C GLY A 307 -5.17 13.07 26.33
N PHE A 308 -3.87 12.78 26.22
CA PHE A 308 -3.37 11.88 25.17
C PHE A 308 -4.17 10.57 25.18
N PRO A 309 -4.65 10.08 24.02
CA PRO A 309 -5.49 8.88 23.98
C PRO A 309 -4.68 7.64 24.37
N ASP A 310 -5.25 6.82 25.24
CA ASP A 310 -4.67 5.59 25.77
C ASP A 310 -3.30 5.78 26.47
N ASP A 311 -2.64 4.64 26.75
CA ASP A 311 -1.26 4.63 27.20
C ASP A 311 -0.33 4.83 26.00
N PHE A 312 0.63 5.75 26.12
CA PHE A 312 1.63 6.02 25.08
C PHE A 312 2.36 4.74 24.64
N ASN A 313 2.53 3.76 25.51
CA ASN A 313 3.21 2.51 25.21
C ASN A 313 2.35 1.52 24.40
N THR A 314 1.02 1.63 24.46
CA THR A 314 0.09 0.70 23.80
C THR A 314 -0.64 1.33 22.60
N VAL A 315 -0.72 2.65 22.53
CA VAL A 315 -1.42 3.35 21.45
C VAL A 315 -0.86 2.95 20.08
N THR A 316 -1.73 2.65 19.14
CA THR A 316 -1.34 2.37 17.74
C THR A 316 -1.06 3.68 17.01
N CYS A 317 -2.09 4.49 16.89
CA CYS A 317 -2.02 5.84 16.34
C CYS A 317 -2.80 6.75 17.29
N ALA A 318 -2.24 7.90 17.63
CA ALA A 318 -2.89 8.78 18.59
C ALA A 318 -4.04 9.57 17.95
N TYR A 319 -3.88 9.92 16.67
CA TYR A 319 -4.90 10.66 15.94
C TYR A 319 -4.64 10.61 14.43
N VAL A 320 -5.65 10.31 13.65
CA VAL A 320 -5.63 10.45 12.19
C VAL A 320 -6.89 11.17 11.76
N ASN A 321 -6.77 12.33 11.14
CA ASN A 321 -7.89 13.08 10.60
C ASN A 321 -7.76 13.24 9.10
N PHE A 322 -8.72 12.68 8.35
CA PHE A 322 -8.90 12.99 6.95
C PHE A 322 -9.77 14.22 6.78
N PRO A 323 -9.43 15.14 5.86
CA PRO A 323 -10.23 16.33 5.62
C PRO A 323 -11.63 15.98 5.12
N ASP A 324 -12.58 16.88 5.32
CA ASP A 324 -13.86 16.80 4.63
C ASP A 324 -13.69 17.38 3.22
N SER A 325 -14.16 16.61 2.24
CA SER A 325 -14.03 16.97 0.83
C SER A 325 -14.40 18.44 0.62
N TRP A 326 -13.46 19.20 0.06
CA TRP A 326 -13.65 20.55 -0.48
C TRP A 326 -13.73 21.71 0.55
N GLN A 327 -13.71 21.46 1.85
CA GLN A 327 -13.68 22.51 2.86
C GLN A 327 -12.23 22.87 3.24
N ASP A 328 -11.44 21.86 3.50
CA ASP A 328 -10.01 21.99 3.81
C ASP A 328 -9.25 20.78 3.26
N SER A 329 -8.06 21.02 2.73
CA SER A 329 -7.19 19.99 2.17
C SER A 329 -6.25 19.37 3.20
N ARG A 330 -6.19 19.87 4.44
CA ARG A 330 -5.21 19.46 5.44
C ARG A 330 -5.60 18.15 6.12
N GLN A 331 -4.69 17.20 6.07
CA GLN A 331 -4.70 16.00 6.89
C GLN A 331 -3.78 16.19 8.08
N LEU A 332 -4.13 15.60 9.22
CA LEU A 332 -3.28 15.49 10.40
C LEU A 332 -3.15 14.03 10.81
N ILE A 333 -1.91 13.56 10.97
CA ILE A 333 -1.60 12.21 11.45
C ILE A 333 -0.63 12.32 12.62
N ILE A 334 -0.94 11.66 13.73
CA ILE A 334 -0.07 11.54 14.91
C ILE A 334 0.09 10.06 15.21
N GLY A 335 1.25 9.51 14.89
CA GLY A 335 1.56 8.07 14.98
C GLY A 335 2.72 7.78 15.91
N ARG A 336 2.53 6.83 16.84
CA ARG A 336 3.58 6.30 17.71
C ARG A 336 4.30 5.17 16.99
N LYS A 337 5.64 5.26 16.90
CA LYS A 337 6.50 4.30 16.18
C LYS A 337 7.38 3.49 17.13
N GLU A 338 8.52 2.99 16.65
CA GLU A 338 9.52 2.30 17.47
C GLU A 338 10.06 3.19 18.59
N ASN A 339 10.58 2.56 19.63
CA ASN A 339 11.12 3.22 20.82
C ASN A 339 10.13 4.28 21.36
N ASN A 340 10.52 5.54 21.49
CA ASN A 340 9.64 6.65 21.90
C ASN A 340 9.42 7.67 20.76
N ILE A 341 9.55 7.24 19.52
CA ILE A 341 9.32 8.12 18.37
C ILE A 341 7.83 8.42 18.21
N LEU A 342 7.51 9.71 18.14
CA LEU A 342 6.20 10.20 17.75
C LEU A 342 6.33 10.96 16.42
N GLU A 343 5.65 10.49 15.40
CA GLU A 343 5.61 11.15 14.10
C GLU A 343 4.33 11.96 13.98
N ILE A 344 4.47 13.25 13.57
CA ILE A 344 3.33 14.12 13.27
C ILE A 344 3.45 14.57 11.81
N GLY A 345 2.46 14.20 10.99
CA GLY A 345 2.34 14.66 9.62
C GLY A 345 1.17 15.63 9.47
N CYS A 346 1.44 16.81 8.90
CA CYS A 346 0.41 17.80 8.57
C CYS A 346 0.62 18.29 7.14
N GLY A 347 -0.42 18.20 6.30
CA GLY A 347 -0.34 18.64 4.90
C GLY A 347 -1.56 18.23 4.11
N GLY A 348 -1.50 18.41 2.80
CA GLY A 348 -2.63 18.13 1.93
C GLY A 348 -2.37 18.59 0.49
N TRP A 349 -3.45 18.79 -0.25
CA TRP A 349 -3.37 19.28 -1.63
C TRP A 349 -2.99 20.75 -1.64
N ASP A 350 -1.85 21.06 -2.29
CA ASP A 350 -1.27 22.40 -2.46
C ASP A 350 -0.89 23.12 -1.14
N ILE A 351 -0.61 22.35 -0.09
CA ILE A 351 -0.12 22.88 1.19
C ILE A 351 1.42 22.94 1.11
N LEU A 352 1.94 24.06 0.60
CA LEU A 352 3.37 24.25 0.35
C LEU A 352 4.09 25.02 1.47
N GLU A 353 3.38 25.35 2.55
CA GLU A 353 3.95 26.03 3.72
C GLU A 353 5.07 25.15 4.31
N GLU A 354 6.28 25.66 4.37
CA GLU A 354 7.39 25.01 5.06
C GLU A 354 7.31 25.33 6.55
N MET A 355 7.36 24.30 7.38
CA MET A 355 7.31 24.43 8.83
C MET A 355 8.69 24.08 9.39
N GLU A 356 9.27 24.97 10.20
CA GLU A 356 10.60 24.79 10.75
C GLU A 356 10.58 24.55 12.26
N CYS A 357 9.50 24.94 12.93
CA CYS A 357 9.37 24.84 14.38
C CYS A 357 7.98 24.35 14.81
N VAL A 358 7.85 24.05 16.11
CA VAL A 358 6.58 23.59 16.71
C VAL A 358 5.48 24.67 16.60
N ALA A 359 5.84 25.95 16.68
CA ALA A 359 4.88 27.05 16.52
C ALA A 359 4.25 27.06 15.12
N ASP A 360 5.02 26.78 14.06
CA ASP A 360 4.50 26.69 12.70
C ASP A 360 3.51 25.52 12.56
N MET A 361 3.83 24.38 13.17
CA MET A 361 2.94 23.20 13.21
C MET A 361 1.63 23.54 13.91
N LYS A 362 1.68 24.20 15.08
CA LYS A 362 0.50 24.66 15.82
C LYS A 362 -0.36 25.61 14.99
N ALA A 363 0.28 26.56 14.30
CA ALA A 363 -0.40 27.50 13.42
C ALA A 363 -1.08 26.80 12.23
N SER A 364 -0.45 25.79 11.65
CA SER A 364 -1.03 25.01 10.55
C SER A 364 -2.20 24.13 11.02
N ILE A 365 -2.08 23.47 12.17
CA ILE A 365 -3.16 22.67 12.77
C ILE A 365 -4.38 23.55 13.09
N SER A 366 -4.17 24.77 13.58
CA SER A 366 -5.24 25.73 13.89
C SER A 366 -6.03 26.21 12.66
N LYS A 367 -5.47 26.04 11.44
CA LYS A 367 -6.15 26.36 10.18
C LYS A 367 -7.04 25.21 9.70
N ILE A 368 -7.01 24.02 10.33
CA ILE A 368 -7.81 22.86 9.89
C ILE A 368 -9.30 23.13 10.11
N ILE A 369 -10.05 23.07 9.02
CA ILE A 369 -11.51 23.19 9.05
C ILE A 369 -12.11 21.78 9.12
N SER A 370 -12.88 21.51 10.18
CA SER A 370 -13.49 20.22 10.40
C SER A 370 -14.83 20.31 11.11
N ASN A 371 -15.71 19.32 10.95
CA ASN A 371 -17.04 19.28 11.56
C ASN A 371 -16.99 19.19 13.09
N ARG A 372 -15.93 18.60 13.63
CA ARG A 372 -15.58 18.67 15.05
C ARG A 372 -14.18 19.25 15.18
N PRO A 373 -13.94 20.12 16.16
CA PRO A 373 -12.63 20.74 16.34
C PRO A 373 -11.55 19.68 16.61
N ILE A 374 -10.33 20.01 16.24
CA ILE A 374 -9.15 19.20 16.58
C ILE A 374 -9.05 19.12 18.11
N PRO A 375 -8.83 17.94 18.71
CA PRO A 375 -8.78 17.76 20.16
C PRO A 375 -7.73 18.64 20.82
N ASN A 376 -8.12 19.33 21.92
CA ASN A 376 -7.25 20.29 22.61
C ASN A 376 -5.95 19.66 23.14
N TRP A 377 -5.97 18.36 23.48
CA TRP A 377 -4.77 17.68 23.96
C TRP A 377 -3.62 17.72 22.94
N ILE A 378 -3.91 17.85 21.63
CA ILE A 378 -2.89 17.98 20.58
C ILE A 378 -2.14 19.30 20.72
N HIS A 379 -2.84 20.40 20.97
CA HIS A 379 -2.22 21.69 21.21
C HIS A 379 -1.42 21.69 22.51
N LEU A 380 -1.98 21.14 23.60
CA LEU A 380 -1.30 21.03 24.88
C LEU A 380 -0.05 20.13 24.82
N MET A 381 -0.08 19.06 24.02
CA MET A 381 1.09 18.21 23.78
C MET A 381 2.20 18.98 23.06
N LEU A 382 1.85 19.75 22.03
CA LEU A 382 2.82 20.58 21.31
C LEU A 382 3.38 21.70 22.18
N ASP A 383 2.55 22.32 23.05
CA ASP A 383 3.01 23.29 24.05
C ASP A 383 4.00 22.66 25.04
N LEU A 384 3.71 21.44 25.50
CA LEU A 384 4.63 20.68 26.36
C LEU A 384 5.96 20.36 25.64
N PHE A 385 5.91 19.95 24.38
CA PHE A 385 7.11 19.63 23.60
C PHE A 385 7.98 20.86 23.35
N GLU A 386 7.38 22.01 23.12
CA GLU A 386 8.08 23.28 22.98
C GLU A 386 8.72 23.73 24.31
N ALA A 387 7.96 23.66 25.42
CA ALA A 387 8.43 24.05 26.75
C ALA A 387 9.56 23.15 27.31
N GLU A 388 9.54 21.87 26.99
CA GLU A 388 10.54 20.89 27.42
C GLU A 388 11.66 20.70 26.36
N GLU A 389 11.69 21.51 25.32
CA GLU A 389 12.67 21.47 24.22
C GLU A 389 12.88 20.05 23.65
N VAL A 390 11.75 19.31 23.45
CA VAL A 390 11.81 17.93 22.96
C VAL A 390 12.52 17.86 21.62
N PRO A 391 13.57 17.05 21.47
CA PRO A 391 14.30 16.93 20.22
C PRO A 391 13.41 16.47 19.07
N PHE A 392 13.52 17.15 17.93
CA PHE A 392 12.78 16.76 16.73
C PHE A 392 13.56 17.01 15.45
N THR A 393 13.12 16.38 14.38
CA THR A 393 13.50 16.73 13.00
C THR A 393 12.24 17.06 12.23
N CYS A 394 12.30 18.05 11.35
CA CYS A 394 11.19 18.39 10.45
C CYS A 394 11.62 18.38 8.99
N LYS A 395 10.66 18.13 8.10
CA LYS A 395 10.88 18.13 6.66
C LYS A 395 9.59 18.34 5.90
N LEU A 396 9.60 19.26 4.93
CA LEU A 396 8.58 19.35 3.90
C LEU A 396 8.82 18.28 2.82
N SER A 397 7.83 17.43 2.59
CA SER A 397 7.83 16.43 1.53
C SER A 397 6.83 16.84 0.43
N ARG A 398 7.36 17.09 -0.78
CA ARG A 398 6.53 17.32 -1.98
C ARG A 398 6.41 16.00 -2.72
N CYS A 399 5.18 15.52 -2.91
CA CYS A 399 4.94 14.27 -3.60
C CYS A 399 5.08 14.45 -5.11
N PRO A 400 5.73 13.53 -5.81
CA PRO A 400 5.75 13.55 -7.26
C PRO A 400 4.36 13.27 -7.84
N PRO A 401 4.16 13.54 -9.15
CA PRO A 401 2.93 13.16 -9.85
C PRO A 401 2.57 11.69 -9.64
N SER A 402 1.28 11.41 -9.55
CA SER A 402 0.77 10.04 -9.59
C SER A 402 0.94 9.46 -10.99
N VAL A 403 1.38 8.20 -11.06
CA VAL A 403 1.66 7.51 -12.33
C VAL A 403 1.07 6.12 -12.29
N TYR A 404 0.42 5.71 -13.37
CA TYR A 404 -0.01 4.33 -13.58
C TYR A 404 0.42 3.85 -14.96
N ILE A 405 1.18 2.76 -15.00
CA ILE A 405 1.56 2.08 -16.24
C ILE A 405 0.67 0.85 -16.39
N GLN A 406 -0.19 0.86 -17.39
CA GLN A 406 -1.18 -0.18 -17.62
C GLN A 406 -0.58 -1.38 -18.36
N TYR A 407 0.45 -2.03 -17.80
CA TYR A 407 1.10 -3.20 -18.41
C TYR A 407 0.14 -4.35 -18.72
N ASN A 408 -0.98 -4.46 -18.00
CA ASN A 408 -2.03 -5.44 -18.28
C ASN A 408 -2.72 -5.25 -19.64
N ARG A 409 -2.51 -4.11 -20.29
CA ARG A 409 -3.03 -3.77 -21.64
C ARG A 409 -1.96 -3.90 -22.71
N ALA A 410 -0.70 -4.09 -22.32
CA ALA A 410 0.40 -4.23 -23.26
C ALA A 410 0.32 -5.56 -24.02
N GLN A 411 0.68 -5.51 -25.29
CA GLN A 411 0.89 -6.69 -26.13
C GLN A 411 2.40 -6.84 -26.38
N GLY A 412 2.88 -8.06 -26.55
CA GLY A 412 4.28 -8.32 -26.90
C GLY A 412 5.30 -8.06 -25.77
N LEU A 413 4.89 -7.86 -24.53
CA LEU A 413 5.84 -7.77 -23.42
C LEU A 413 6.66 -9.05 -23.29
N PRO A 414 7.95 -8.96 -22.94
CA PRO A 414 8.75 -10.14 -22.62
C PRO A 414 8.08 -11.00 -21.56
N SER A 415 7.97 -12.31 -21.83
CA SER A 415 7.21 -13.26 -21.00
C SER A 415 7.71 -13.37 -19.56
N ASN A 416 8.96 -13.00 -19.30
CA ASN A 416 9.64 -13.06 -18.01
C ASN A 416 9.96 -11.67 -17.42
N PHE A 417 9.30 -10.62 -17.90
CA PHE A 417 9.40 -9.27 -17.33
C PHE A 417 8.15 -8.93 -16.54
N ILE A 418 8.33 -8.55 -15.26
CA ILE A 418 7.25 -8.01 -14.43
C ILE A 418 7.73 -6.77 -13.68
N ALA A 419 6.80 -5.98 -13.16
CA ALA A 419 7.08 -4.80 -12.36
C ALA A 419 6.16 -4.74 -11.14
N LEU A 420 6.66 -4.24 -10.00
CA LEU A 420 5.92 -4.12 -8.74
C LEU A 420 6.11 -2.75 -8.08
N GLY A 421 5.17 -2.42 -7.22
CA GLY A 421 5.23 -1.21 -6.41
C GLY A 421 5.01 0.05 -7.23
N ASP A 422 5.77 1.09 -6.92
CA ASP A 422 5.63 2.38 -7.58
C ASP A 422 6.21 2.39 -9.01
N SER A 423 6.89 1.31 -9.43
CA SER A 423 7.26 1.08 -10.84
C SER A 423 6.04 0.85 -11.75
N VAL A 424 4.88 0.52 -11.18
CA VAL A 424 3.64 0.28 -11.91
C VAL A 424 2.58 1.30 -11.55
N LEU A 425 2.34 1.48 -10.25
CA LEU A 425 1.26 2.30 -9.74
C LEU A 425 1.76 3.15 -8.56
N GLN A 426 2.13 4.37 -8.86
CA GLN A 426 2.45 5.41 -7.88
C GLN A 426 1.21 6.24 -7.62
N ILE A 427 0.72 6.24 -6.39
CA ILE A 427 -0.49 6.95 -5.96
C ILE A 427 -0.17 8.03 -4.94
N ASN A 428 -1.09 8.96 -4.75
CA ASN A 428 -1.05 9.93 -3.65
C ASN A 428 -0.91 9.20 -2.30
N PRO A 429 0.09 9.53 -1.46
CA PRO A 429 0.35 8.82 -0.21
C PRO A 429 -0.64 9.09 0.91
N ILE A 430 -1.63 9.95 0.73
CA ILE A 430 -2.53 10.46 1.77
C ILE A 430 -3.20 9.38 2.64
N ARG A 431 -3.41 8.18 2.10
CA ARG A 431 -4.02 7.05 2.80
C ARG A 431 -3.01 5.98 3.25
N GLY A 432 -1.71 6.22 3.06
CA GLY A 432 -0.63 5.35 3.51
C GLY A 432 -0.61 3.93 2.92
N GLN A 433 -1.17 3.68 1.72
CA GLN A 433 -1.38 2.33 1.19
C GLN A 433 -0.25 1.78 0.32
N GLY A 434 0.75 2.56 -0.04
CA GLY A 434 1.80 2.18 -1.00
C GLY A 434 2.56 0.91 -0.62
N CYS A 435 2.95 0.77 0.64
CA CYS A 435 3.69 -0.41 1.12
C CYS A 435 2.84 -1.67 1.10
N THR A 436 1.59 -1.60 1.59
CA THR A 436 0.67 -2.76 1.60
C THR A 436 0.25 -3.14 0.18
N LYS A 437 0.07 -2.18 -0.73
CA LYS A 437 -0.13 -2.44 -2.16
C LYS A 437 1.01 -3.31 -2.71
N SER A 438 2.26 -2.93 -2.46
CA SER A 438 3.42 -3.72 -2.91
C SER A 438 3.46 -5.12 -2.28
N CYS A 439 3.01 -5.26 -1.04
CA CYS A 439 2.85 -6.55 -0.37
C CYS A 439 1.80 -7.43 -1.09
N VAL A 440 0.63 -6.87 -1.43
CA VAL A 440 -0.45 -7.55 -2.18
C VAL A 440 0.05 -8.03 -3.55
N GLU A 441 0.84 -7.21 -4.24
CA GLU A 441 1.45 -7.56 -5.53
C GLU A 441 2.46 -8.71 -5.38
N ALA A 442 3.28 -8.70 -4.33
CA ALA A 442 4.20 -9.79 -4.03
C ALA A 442 3.49 -11.10 -3.64
N VAL A 443 2.40 -11.02 -2.86
CA VAL A 443 1.54 -12.20 -2.57
C VAL A 443 0.92 -12.74 -3.86
N SER A 444 0.54 -11.86 -4.79
CA SER A 444 0.03 -12.25 -6.11
C SER A 444 1.09 -12.95 -6.95
N LEU A 445 2.33 -12.48 -6.90
CA LEU A 445 3.47 -13.13 -7.53
C LEU A 445 3.70 -14.52 -6.95
N ASN A 446 3.64 -14.67 -5.62
CA ASN A 446 3.77 -15.98 -4.97
C ASN A 446 2.70 -16.97 -5.47
N ALA A 447 1.45 -16.52 -5.56
CA ALA A 447 0.35 -17.36 -6.02
C ALA A 447 0.56 -17.88 -7.46
N LEU A 448 1.04 -17.02 -8.36
CA LEU A 448 1.32 -17.38 -9.74
C LEU A 448 2.56 -18.27 -9.87
N LEU A 449 3.64 -17.95 -9.19
CA LEU A 449 4.84 -18.79 -9.20
C LEU A 449 4.56 -20.18 -8.63
N SER A 450 3.71 -20.32 -7.63
CA SER A 450 3.32 -21.63 -7.06
C SER A 450 2.59 -22.52 -8.06
N GLN A 451 1.85 -21.94 -9.00
CA GLN A 451 1.07 -22.67 -10.02
C GLN A 451 1.80 -22.83 -11.35
N CYS A 452 2.82 -22.04 -11.58
CA CYS A 452 3.57 -22.01 -12.83
C CYS A 452 4.35 -23.32 -13.01
N VAL A 453 4.28 -23.91 -14.22
CA VAL A 453 5.12 -25.06 -14.60
C VAL A 453 6.19 -24.54 -15.55
N PRO A 454 7.46 -24.45 -15.12
CA PRO A 454 8.54 -23.99 -15.98
C PRO A 454 8.79 -24.97 -17.11
N PHE A 455 9.12 -24.44 -18.27
CA PHE A 455 9.63 -25.25 -19.39
C PHE A 455 11.14 -25.42 -19.20
N THR A 456 11.60 -26.69 -19.22
CA THR A 456 13.02 -27.04 -19.08
C THR A 456 13.49 -27.75 -20.31
N ASN A 457 14.54 -27.25 -20.96
CA ASN A 457 15.22 -27.88 -22.08
C ASN A 457 16.73 -27.90 -21.79
N GLY A 458 17.24 -29.07 -21.42
CA GLY A 458 18.63 -29.19 -21.00
C GLY A 458 18.97 -28.33 -19.80
N THR A 459 19.90 -27.38 -19.96
CA THR A 459 20.30 -26.43 -18.95
C THR A 459 19.41 -25.17 -18.89
N HIS A 460 18.62 -24.93 -19.94
CA HIS A 460 17.73 -23.76 -20.01
C HIS A 460 16.42 -24.01 -19.29
N CYS A 461 16.01 -23.03 -18.50
CA CYS A 461 14.71 -23.02 -17.85
C CYS A 461 14.02 -21.67 -18.14
N SER A 462 12.77 -21.72 -18.55
CA SER A 462 11.96 -20.54 -18.83
C SER A 462 10.60 -20.61 -18.16
N LEU A 463 10.05 -19.46 -17.82
CA LEU A 463 8.68 -19.33 -17.39
C LEU A 463 7.72 -19.50 -18.58
N PRO A 464 6.44 -19.86 -18.35
CA PRO A 464 5.44 -19.93 -19.42
C PRO A 464 5.38 -18.62 -20.22
N ALA A 465 5.10 -18.72 -21.52
CA ALA A 465 5.05 -17.57 -22.43
C ALA A 465 4.01 -16.50 -22.03
N ASP A 466 3.01 -16.87 -21.25
CA ASP A 466 1.95 -15.97 -20.77
C ASP A 466 2.16 -15.51 -19.32
N PHE A 467 3.30 -15.81 -18.69
CA PHE A 467 3.54 -15.53 -17.27
C PHE A 467 3.41 -14.04 -16.93
N ALA A 468 4.10 -13.16 -17.67
CA ALA A 468 4.04 -11.72 -17.45
C ALA A 468 2.62 -11.17 -17.66
N ARG A 469 1.95 -11.60 -18.73
CA ARG A 469 0.56 -11.21 -19.01
C ARG A 469 -0.38 -11.60 -17.87
N ASN A 470 -0.27 -12.83 -17.37
CA ASN A 470 -1.08 -13.33 -16.28
C ASN A 470 -0.78 -12.58 -14.96
N PHE A 471 0.49 -12.26 -14.71
CA PHE A 471 0.87 -11.46 -13.54
C PHE A 471 0.23 -10.07 -13.59
N PHE A 472 0.39 -9.35 -14.68
CA PHE A 472 -0.16 -8.00 -14.82
C PHE A 472 -1.69 -7.99 -14.81
N ALA A 473 -2.36 -9.02 -15.31
CA ALA A 473 -3.81 -9.16 -15.21
C ALA A 473 -4.26 -9.32 -13.76
N VAL A 474 -3.61 -10.17 -12.97
CA VAL A 474 -3.90 -10.35 -11.55
C VAL A 474 -3.58 -9.07 -10.75
N GLN A 475 -2.42 -8.46 -11.01
CA GLN A 475 -2.02 -7.21 -10.37
C GLN A 475 -3.06 -6.11 -10.61
N ALA A 476 -3.45 -5.89 -11.87
CA ALA A 476 -4.44 -4.88 -12.23
C ALA A 476 -5.82 -5.15 -11.59
N SER A 477 -6.24 -6.41 -11.47
CA SER A 477 -7.51 -6.77 -10.82
C SER A 477 -7.49 -6.48 -9.32
N ARG A 478 -6.35 -6.64 -8.64
CA ARG A 478 -6.21 -6.48 -7.19
C ARG A 478 -5.85 -5.07 -6.76
N THR A 479 -5.00 -4.37 -7.53
CA THR A 479 -4.47 -3.04 -7.13
C THR A 479 -4.88 -1.90 -8.05
N GLY A 480 -5.27 -2.19 -9.30
CA GLY A 480 -5.58 -1.17 -10.30
C GLY A 480 -6.77 -0.27 -9.95
N SER A 481 -7.72 -0.76 -9.14
CA SER A 481 -8.86 0.04 -8.66
C SER A 481 -8.43 1.25 -7.82
N LEU A 482 -7.25 1.22 -7.21
CA LEU A 482 -6.70 2.36 -6.47
C LEU A 482 -6.51 3.59 -7.37
N TRP A 483 -6.13 3.39 -8.64
CA TRP A 483 -6.00 4.51 -9.57
C TRP A 483 -7.27 5.34 -9.68
N ALA A 484 -8.41 4.68 -9.93
CA ALA A 484 -9.70 5.36 -10.04
C ALA A 484 -10.13 6.00 -8.70
N LEU A 485 -9.88 5.30 -7.58
CA LEU A 485 -10.20 5.79 -6.25
C LEU A 485 -9.45 7.09 -5.94
N TYR A 486 -8.12 7.07 -6.02
CA TYR A 486 -7.29 8.25 -5.69
C TYR A 486 -7.49 9.38 -6.69
N LYS A 487 -7.51 9.07 -7.98
CA LYS A 487 -7.73 10.08 -9.03
C LYS A 487 -9.08 10.77 -8.88
N SER A 488 -10.14 10.04 -8.49
CA SER A 488 -11.45 10.63 -8.24
C SER A 488 -11.43 11.61 -7.07
N GLU A 489 -10.71 11.31 -5.99
CA GLU A 489 -10.55 12.17 -4.84
C GLU A 489 -9.67 13.40 -5.18
N ASP A 490 -8.52 13.17 -5.80
CA ASP A 490 -7.57 14.20 -6.19
C ASP A 490 -8.19 15.22 -7.18
N TYR A 491 -9.02 14.77 -8.12
CA TYR A 491 -9.70 15.62 -9.10
C TYR A 491 -10.80 16.52 -8.49
N GLY A 492 -11.10 16.33 -7.26
CA GLY A 492 -11.93 17.24 -6.54
C GLY A 492 -11.24 18.53 -6.14
N TRP A 493 -9.94 18.56 -6.10
CA TRP A 493 -9.16 19.75 -5.75
C TRP A 493 -8.78 20.53 -7.00
N LYS A 494 -9.16 21.83 -7.04
CA LYS A 494 -8.93 22.71 -8.20
C LYS A 494 -7.45 22.89 -8.55
N THR A 495 -6.57 22.66 -7.59
CA THR A 495 -5.12 22.77 -7.75
C THR A 495 -4.49 21.57 -8.44
N THR A 496 -5.19 20.44 -8.53
CA THR A 496 -4.73 19.25 -9.24
C THR A 496 -4.52 19.54 -10.73
N THR A 497 -3.39 19.13 -11.27
CA THR A 497 -3.16 19.14 -12.73
C THR A 497 -3.67 17.81 -13.30
N PRO A 498 -4.71 17.80 -14.13
CA PRO A 498 -5.31 16.57 -14.64
C PRO A 498 -4.40 15.83 -15.63
N ALA A 499 -4.67 14.55 -15.86
CA ALA A 499 -4.05 13.79 -16.93
C ALA A 499 -4.48 14.33 -18.31
N LYS A 500 -3.65 14.08 -19.31
CA LYS A 500 -3.94 14.51 -20.69
C LYS A 500 -5.30 13.96 -21.15
N GLY A 501 -6.15 14.85 -21.60
CA GLY A 501 -7.50 14.53 -22.08
C GLY A 501 -8.58 14.42 -20.99
N ASP A 502 -8.23 14.58 -19.72
CA ASP A 502 -9.20 14.60 -18.62
C ASP A 502 -9.66 16.03 -18.30
N ASP A 503 -10.85 16.11 -17.71
CA ASP A 503 -11.39 17.33 -17.12
C ASP A 503 -11.69 17.09 -15.63
N LEU A 504 -11.27 18.02 -14.77
CA LEU A 504 -11.41 17.87 -13.30
C LEU A 504 -12.86 17.74 -12.85
N ALA A 505 -13.79 18.43 -13.51
CA ALA A 505 -15.18 18.44 -13.08
C ALA A 505 -15.92 17.16 -13.49
N SER A 506 -15.75 16.72 -14.74
CA SER A 506 -16.51 15.62 -15.34
C SER A 506 -15.85 14.25 -15.16
N THR A 507 -14.51 14.18 -15.25
CA THR A 507 -13.81 12.90 -15.09
C THR A 507 -14.00 12.37 -13.67
N TYR A 508 -14.51 11.15 -13.53
CA TYR A 508 -14.85 10.51 -12.25
C TYR A 508 -15.86 11.28 -11.36
N ALA A 509 -16.69 12.16 -11.92
CA ALA A 509 -17.67 12.93 -11.14
C ALA A 509 -18.62 12.03 -10.33
N TRP A 510 -19.09 10.93 -10.93
CA TRP A 510 -19.92 9.95 -10.23
C TRP A 510 -19.19 9.28 -9.07
N ASN A 511 -17.91 8.87 -9.26
CA ASN A 511 -17.10 8.26 -8.21
C ASN A 511 -16.90 9.21 -7.03
N ARG A 512 -16.67 10.51 -7.30
CA ARG A 512 -16.57 11.54 -6.26
C ARG A 512 -17.87 11.67 -5.48
N ALA A 513 -18.98 11.80 -6.19
CA ALA A 513 -20.30 11.90 -5.55
C ALA A 513 -20.62 10.66 -4.71
N PHE A 514 -20.29 9.48 -5.21
CA PHE A 514 -20.42 8.22 -4.47
C PHE A 514 -19.53 8.22 -3.22
N GLY A 515 -18.25 8.59 -3.35
CA GLY A 515 -17.30 8.66 -2.24
C GLY A 515 -17.73 9.61 -1.13
N ILE A 516 -18.26 10.80 -1.48
CA ILE A 516 -18.81 11.76 -0.51
C ILE A 516 -19.96 11.12 0.30
N ASN A 517 -20.91 10.46 -0.38
CA ASN A 517 -22.01 9.80 0.30
C ASN A 517 -21.54 8.61 1.16
N LEU A 518 -20.58 7.85 0.68
CA LEU A 518 -19.98 6.75 1.44
C LEU A 518 -19.30 7.27 2.71
N ASN A 519 -18.48 8.32 2.61
CA ASN A 519 -17.82 8.94 3.76
C ASN A 519 -18.82 9.47 4.80
N GLN A 520 -19.97 10.00 4.35
CA GLN A 520 -21.03 10.42 5.24
C GLN A 520 -21.64 9.23 6.01
N LEU A 521 -21.86 8.10 5.35
CA LEU A 521 -22.35 6.89 6.00
C LEU A 521 -21.30 6.28 6.94
N VAL A 522 -20.03 6.23 6.53
CA VAL A 522 -18.93 5.72 7.37
C VAL A 522 -18.85 6.44 8.71
N ARG A 523 -19.13 7.75 8.72
CA ARG A 523 -19.15 8.57 9.96
C ARG A 523 -20.34 8.29 10.89
N THR A 524 -21.42 7.72 10.36
CA THR A 524 -22.71 7.64 11.08
C THR A 524 -23.26 6.24 11.26
N ASP A 525 -22.70 5.25 10.56
CA ASP A 525 -23.19 3.87 10.56
C ASP A 525 -22.03 2.90 10.79
N PRO A 526 -21.95 2.24 11.98
CA PRO A 526 -20.85 1.34 12.32
C PRO A 526 -20.70 0.14 11.38
N GLU A 527 -21.81 -0.36 10.80
CA GLU A 527 -21.76 -1.48 9.87
C GLU A 527 -21.15 -1.06 8.53
N VAL A 528 -21.42 0.17 8.07
CA VAL A 528 -20.78 0.74 6.88
C VAL A 528 -19.31 1.03 7.16
N ALA A 529 -19.00 1.55 8.35
CA ALA A 529 -17.62 1.74 8.79
C ALA A 529 -16.85 0.41 8.83
N ALA A 530 -17.50 -0.69 9.23
CA ALA A 530 -16.90 -2.02 9.21
C ALA A 530 -16.52 -2.48 7.80
N VAL A 531 -17.40 -2.32 6.81
CA VAL A 531 -17.08 -2.63 5.41
C VAL A 531 -15.90 -1.78 4.93
N TRP A 532 -15.95 -0.49 5.19
CA TRP A 532 -14.90 0.44 4.82
C TRP A 532 -13.55 0.06 5.46
N TRP A 533 -13.53 -0.28 6.74
CA TRP A 533 -12.34 -0.72 7.47
C TRP A 533 -11.72 -1.97 6.84
N HIS A 534 -12.53 -2.99 6.47
CA HIS A 534 -12.01 -4.20 5.83
C HIS A 534 -11.38 -3.91 4.48
N VAL A 535 -12.00 -3.04 3.69
CA VAL A 535 -11.46 -2.67 2.37
C VAL A 535 -10.13 -1.92 2.49
N ILE A 536 -10.04 -0.92 3.37
CA ILE A 536 -8.78 -0.15 3.52
C ILE A 536 -7.66 -0.97 4.13
N ASN A 537 -7.97 -2.02 4.89
CA ASN A 537 -7.01 -2.97 5.42
C ASN A 537 -6.66 -4.12 4.45
N TRP A 538 -7.18 -4.08 3.22
CA TRP A 538 -6.98 -5.09 2.17
C TRP A 538 -7.54 -6.48 2.51
N LEU A 539 -8.50 -6.55 3.41
CA LEU A 539 -9.16 -7.79 3.87
C LEU A 539 -10.46 -8.08 3.10
N ALA A 540 -10.95 -7.11 2.34
CA ALA A 540 -12.15 -7.22 1.50
C ALA A 540 -11.93 -6.47 0.17
N PRO A 541 -12.62 -6.84 -0.91
CA PRO A 541 -12.52 -6.16 -2.19
C PRO A 541 -13.25 -4.81 -2.17
N SER A 542 -12.75 -3.84 -2.94
CA SER A 542 -13.41 -2.52 -3.08
C SER A 542 -14.83 -2.59 -3.66
N THR A 543 -15.18 -3.69 -4.32
CA THR A 543 -16.55 -3.95 -4.79
C THR A 543 -17.58 -4.08 -3.66
N ASP A 544 -17.14 -4.35 -2.43
CA ASP A 544 -18.06 -4.42 -1.28
C ASP A 544 -18.70 -3.07 -0.96
N PHE A 545 -18.12 -1.95 -1.39
CA PHE A 545 -18.74 -0.63 -1.36
C PHE A 545 -20.00 -0.53 -2.23
N PHE A 546 -20.14 -1.40 -3.24
CA PHE A 546 -21.30 -1.49 -4.13
C PHE A 546 -22.26 -2.61 -3.74
N SER A 547 -22.09 -3.21 -2.55
CA SER A 547 -23.01 -4.23 -2.06
C SER A 547 -24.44 -3.70 -1.93
N PRO A 548 -25.45 -4.53 -2.12
CA PRO A 548 -26.85 -4.14 -1.93
C PRO A 548 -27.13 -3.52 -0.56
N PHE A 549 -26.38 -3.94 0.45
CA PHE A 549 -26.44 -3.37 1.80
C PHE A 549 -26.05 -1.89 1.80
N ILE A 550 -24.87 -1.54 1.26
CA ILE A 550 -24.38 -0.15 1.19
C ILE A 550 -25.31 0.70 0.32
N LEU A 551 -25.69 0.21 -0.86
CA LEU A 551 -26.56 0.96 -1.78
C LEU A 551 -27.91 1.26 -1.16
N ARG A 552 -28.51 0.32 -0.41
CA ARG A 552 -29.76 0.54 0.33
C ARG A 552 -29.59 1.61 1.41
N LYS A 553 -28.48 1.59 2.16
CA LYS A 553 -28.19 2.62 3.17
C LYS A 553 -28.02 4.01 2.53
N MET A 554 -27.32 4.09 1.40
CA MET A 554 -27.18 5.35 0.65
C MET A 554 -28.54 5.88 0.16
N LEU A 555 -29.36 5.02 -0.42
CA LEU A 555 -30.70 5.40 -0.87
C LEU A 555 -31.53 5.92 0.31
N TRP A 556 -31.52 5.19 1.43
CA TRP A 556 -32.27 5.60 2.63
C TRP A 556 -31.78 6.94 3.19
N MET A 557 -30.48 7.18 3.19
CA MET A 557 -29.92 8.47 3.58
C MET A 557 -30.42 9.60 2.67
N LYS A 558 -30.46 9.39 1.34
CA LYS A 558 -30.98 10.37 0.39
C LYS A 558 -32.47 10.63 0.57
N VAL A 559 -33.26 9.59 0.80
CA VAL A 559 -34.72 9.74 1.10
C VAL A 559 -34.91 10.57 2.37
N LYS A 560 -34.15 10.27 3.45
CA LYS A 560 -34.25 11.08 4.67
C LYS A 560 -33.93 12.56 4.43
N GLN A 561 -32.88 12.86 3.66
CA GLN A 561 -32.49 14.25 3.33
C GLN A 561 -33.61 15.01 2.61
N LEU A 562 -34.41 14.35 1.75
CA LEU A 562 -35.55 14.97 1.07
C LEU A 562 -36.71 15.34 2.01
N PHE A 563 -36.84 14.63 3.14
CA PHE A 563 -37.92 14.92 4.12
C PHE A 563 -37.48 15.84 5.25
N THR A 564 -36.20 16.19 5.33
CA THR A 564 -35.65 17.10 6.36
C THR A 564 -35.30 18.49 5.80
N MET A 565 -35.46 18.69 4.50
CA MET A 565 -35.50 19.99 3.80
C MET A 565 -36.93 20.51 3.75
#